data_00e5089a55ec61001eb1fff5c486468d
#
_entry.id   00e5089a55ec61001eb1fff5c486468d
#
_cell.length_a   1.000
_cell.length_b   1.000
_cell.length_c   1.000
_cell.angle_alpha   90.00
_cell.angle_beta   90.00
_cell.angle_gamma   90.00
#
_symmetry.space_group_name_H-M   'P 1'
#
loop_
_entity.id
_entity.type
_entity.pdbx_description
1 polymer ?
#
loop_
_entity_poly.entity_id
_entity_poly.type
_entity_poly.pdbx_seq_one_letter_code
_entity_poly.pdbx_strand_id
1 'polypeptide(L)'
;MVMLESGFTWLPAFLWRLHKFWRGVRMETPWVDRAPLEIVRSNIRFSLQPVDAPPEPETLNRLFDHMQSDELILFSTDYPHWQFDGDEVLPQGLSPDLVRKIMVDNPMATYSRLSQSVRA
;
A
#
# COMPACT_ATOMS: atom_id res chain seq x y z
N MET A 1 9.26 6.88 -1.86
CA MET A 1 9.72 6.15 -0.65
C MET A 1 8.96 4.83 -0.58
N VAL A 2 9.64 3.73 -0.22
CA VAL A 2 8.98 2.43 0.02
C VAL A 2 9.17 2.08 1.50
N MET A 3 8.07 1.79 2.18
CA MET A 3 8.08 1.31 3.56
C MET A 3 8.03 -0.22 3.53
N LEU A 4 9.09 -0.84 4.02
CA LEU A 4 9.23 -2.29 4.11
C LEU A 4 8.81 -2.78 5.51
N GLU A 5 8.23 -3.97 5.59
CA GLU A 5 7.82 -4.63 6.84
C GLU A 5 6.91 -3.77 7.74
N SER A 6 6.17 -2.85 7.15
CA SER A 6 5.27 -1.96 7.90
C SER A 6 3.84 -2.47 7.95
N GLY A 7 3.51 -3.43 7.12
CA GLY A 7 2.13 -3.77 6.83
C GLY A 7 1.36 -2.58 6.24
N PHE A 8 0.10 -2.74 6.00
CA PHE A 8 -0.73 -1.67 5.40
C PHE A 8 -2.14 -1.58 6.00
N THR A 9 -2.56 -2.54 6.79
CA THR A 9 -3.94 -2.64 7.29
C THR A 9 -4.33 -1.49 8.22
N TRP A 10 -3.36 -0.86 8.88
CA TRP A 10 -3.53 0.33 9.71
C TRP A 10 -3.70 1.62 8.93
N LEU A 11 -3.33 1.63 7.65
CA LEU A 11 -3.18 2.84 6.84
C LEU A 11 -4.48 3.64 6.67
N PRO A 12 -5.65 3.07 6.36
CA PRO A 12 -6.87 3.84 6.21
C PRO A 12 -7.23 4.65 7.44
N ALA A 13 -7.22 4.01 8.61
CA ALA A 13 -7.56 4.68 9.87
C ALA A 13 -6.57 5.81 10.20
N PHE A 14 -5.29 5.59 9.94
CA PHE A 14 -4.25 6.60 10.11
C PHE A 14 -4.46 7.80 9.18
N LEU A 15 -4.78 7.56 7.91
CA LEU A 15 -5.04 8.62 6.93
C LEU A 15 -6.28 9.45 7.27
N TRP A 16 -7.35 8.83 7.78
CA TRP A 16 -8.52 9.56 8.26
C TRP A 16 -8.15 10.47 9.43
N ARG A 17 -7.33 9.98 10.36
CA ARG A 17 -6.85 10.76 11.49
C ARG A 17 -5.99 11.94 11.01
N LEU A 18 -5.03 11.68 10.13
CA LEU A 18 -4.18 12.74 9.54
C LEU A 18 -5.01 13.79 8.82
N HIS A 19 -5.99 13.38 8.04
CA HIS A 19 -6.87 14.31 7.33
C HIS A 19 -7.64 15.23 8.29
N LYS A 20 -8.15 14.66 9.38
CA LYS A 20 -8.83 15.45 10.42
C LYS A 20 -7.89 16.48 11.05
N PHE A 21 -6.69 16.08 11.43
CA PHE A 21 -5.71 17.00 12.00
C PHE A 21 -5.27 18.08 11.01
N TRP A 22 -4.95 17.69 9.78
CA TRP A 22 -4.56 18.64 8.73
C TRP A 22 -5.62 19.73 8.52
N ARG A 23 -6.90 19.37 8.48
CA ARG A 23 -7.98 20.35 8.38
C ARG A 23 -7.99 21.35 9.55
N GLY A 24 -7.64 20.89 10.75
CA GLY A 24 -7.56 21.73 11.93
C GLY A 24 -6.38 22.69 11.94
N VAL A 25 -5.21 22.23 11.49
CA VAL A 25 -3.94 22.99 11.59
C VAL A 25 -3.43 23.55 10.27
N ARG A 26 -4.20 23.47 9.19
CA ARG A 26 -3.76 23.86 7.84
C ARG A 26 -3.26 25.30 7.74
N MET A 27 -3.77 26.18 8.58
CA MET A 27 -3.32 27.58 8.63
C MET A 27 -1.93 27.74 9.25
N GLU A 28 -1.54 26.80 10.11
CA GLU A 28 -0.25 26.74 10.78
C GLU A 28 0.79 25.97 9.95
N THR A 29 0.31 25.17 8.99
CA THR A 29 1.15 24.35 8.10
C THR A 29 0.89 24.66 6.62
N PRO A 30 1.06 25.92 6.17
CA PRO A 30 0.67 26.34 4.81
C PRO A 30 1.48 25.65 3.70
N TRP A 31 2.62 25.05 4.04
CA TRP A 31 3.43 24.25 3.10
C TRP A 31 2.86 22.87 2.80
N VAL A 32 1.86 22.40 3.58
CA VAL A 32 1.11 21.19 3.30
C VAL A 32 -0.11 21.57 2.47
N ASP A 33 0.08 21.66 1.17
CA ASP A 33 -0.86 22.22 0.19
C ASP A 33 -1.99 21.27 -0.23
N ARG A 34 -1.86 19.97 0.09
CA ARG A 34 -2.80 18.91 -0.33
C ARG A 34 -3.18 18.01 0.83
N ALA A 35 -4.30 17.29 0.66
CA ALA A 35 -4.74 16.32 1.65
C ALA A 35 -3.66 15.23 1.89
N PRO A 36 -3.45 14.77 3.13
CA PRO A 36 -2.44 13.76 3.44
C PRO A 36 -2.55 12.49 2.59
N LEU A 37 -3.75 12.04 2.27
CA LEU A 37 -3.96 10.90 1.39
C LEU A 37 -3.34 11.11 0.00
N GLU A 38 -3.48 12.29 -0.58
CA GLU A 38 -2.92 12.62 -1.90
C GLU A 38 -1.39 12.64 -1.86
N ILE A 39 -0.82 13.16 -0.76
CA ILE A 39 0.62 13.18 -0.55
C ILE A 39 1.17 11.75 -0.42
N VAL A 40 0.51 10.91 0.36
CA VAL A 40 0.88 9.50 0.54
C VAL A 40 0.82 8.77 -0.82
N ARG A 41 -0.28 8.90 -1.55
CA ARG A 41 -0.45 8.25 -2.86
C ARG A 41 0.65 8.64 -3.86
N SER A 42 1.07 9.88 -3.84
CA SER A 42 2.08 10.38 -4.79
C SER A 42 3.50 9.94 -4.42
N ASN A 43 3.79 9.74 -3.13
CA ASN A 43 5.17 9.66 -2.66
C ASN A 43 5.55 8.36 -1.94
N ILE A 44 4.56 7.58 -1.46
CA ILE A 44 4.84 6.44 -0.60
C ILE A 44 4.24 5.16 -1.20
N ARG A 45 4.96 4.06 -1.03
CA ARG A 45 4.50 2.69 -1.29
C ARG A 45 4.76 1.85 -0.05
N PHE A 46 4.03 0.77 0.10
CA PHE A 46 4.12 -0.15 1.24
C PHE A 46 4.32 -1.56 0.74
N SER A 47 5.18 -2.33 1.41
CA SER A 47 5.25 -3.76 1.15
C SER A 47 4.00 -4.46 1.65
N LEU A 48 3.59 -5.52 0.94
CA LEU A 48 2.42 -6.31 1.30
C LEU A 48 2.58 -6.93 2.69
N GLN A 49 3.75 -7.48 2.96
CA GLN A 49 4.04 -8.16 4.21
C GLN A 49 4.55 -7.20 5.32
N PRO A 50 4.20 -7.51 6.59
CA PRO A 50 3.28 -8.55 7.04
C PRO A 50 1.81 -8.21 6.74
N VAL A 51 1.02 -9.24 6.40
CA VAL A 51 -0.43 -9.08 6.18
C VAL A 51 -1.17 -9.37 7.47
N ASP A 52 -1.38 -8.36 8.28
CA ASP A 52 -2.23 -8.43 9.49
C ASP A 52 -3.69 -8.24 9.10
N ALA A 53 -4.21 -9.12 8.26
CA ALA A 53 -5.56 -9.02 7.73
C ALA A 53 -6.52 -9.95 8.49
N PRO A 54 -7.80 -9.55 8.61
CA PRO A 54 -8.82 -10.47 9.08
C PRO A 54 -9.00 -11.62 8.07
N PRO A 55 -9.43 -12.81 8.53
CA PRO A 55 -9.53 -13.98 7.68
C PRO A 55 -10.61 -13.90 6.60
N GLU A 56 -11.55 -12.96 6.75
CA GLU A 56 -12.63 -12.78 5.78
C GLU A 56 -12.18 -11.95 4.59
N PRO A 57 -12.17 -12.51 3.36
CA PRO A 57 -11.74 -11.80 2.15
C PRO A 57 -12.50 -10.50 1.89
N GLU A 58 -13.79 -10.45 2.22
CA GLU A 58 -14.62 -9.26 2.06
C GLU A 58 -14.12 -8.08 2.92
N THR A 59 -13.64 -8.36 4.12
CA THR A 59 -13.12 -7.32 5.01
C THR A 59 -11.81 -6.76 4.47
N LEU A 60 -10.96 -7.60 3.93
CA LEU A 60 -9.73 -7.17 3.27
C LEU A 60 -10.02 -6.30 2.03
N ASN A 61 -10.98 -6.70 1.19
CA ASN A 61 -11.36 -5.90 0.03
C ASN A 61 -11.89 -4.52 0.43
N ARG A 62 -12.72 -4.42 1.48
CA ARG A 62 -13.16 -3.13 2.01
C ARG A 62 -12.00 -2.26 2.49
N LEU A 63 -10.95 -2.87 3.03
CA LEU A 63 -9.76 -2.13 3.45
C LEU A 63 -9.05 -1.50 2.25
N PHE A 64 -8.92 -2.23 1.13
CA PHE A 64 -8.42 -1.66 -0.13
C PHE A 64 -9.31 -0.52 -0.65
N ASP A 65 -10.63 -0.66 -0.59
CA ASP A 65 -11.55 0.41 -0.95
C ASP A 65 -11.35 1.67 -0.08
N HIS A 66 -11.12 1.48 1.21
CA HIS A 66 -10.83 2.57 2.13
C HIS A 66 -9.49 3.27 1.88
N MET A 67 -8.51 2.58 1.34
CA MET A 67 -7.26 3.22 0.89
C MET A 67 -7.48 4.08 -0.36
N GLN A 68 -8.60 3.87 -1.08
CA GLN A 68 -8.94 4.58 -2.31
C GLN A 68 -7.80 4.57 -3.36
N SER A 69 -6.98 3.52 -3.34
CA SER A 69 -5.85 3.36 -4.26
C SER A 69 -5.44 1.91 -4.34
N ASP A 70 -5.24 1.43 -5.55
CA ASP A 70 -4.69 0.12 -5.88
C ASP A 70 -3.20 0.18 -6.26
N GLU A 71 -2.57 1.36 -6.13
CA GLU A 71 -1.18 1.61 -6.50
C GLU A 71 -0.22 1.66 -5.31
N LEU A 72 -0.73 1.60 -4.07
CA LEU A 72 0.07 1.80 -2.88
C LEU A 72 0.88 0.57 -2.47
N ILE A 73 0.42 -0.63 -2.79
CA ILE A 73 0.98 -1.87 -2.28
C ILE A 73 1.90 -2.52 -3.31
N LEU A 74 3.07 -2.95 -2.83
CA LEU A 74 4.06 -3.72 -3.58
C LEU A 74 4.15 -5.13 -3.02
N PHE A 75 4.33 -6.12 -3.89
CA PHE A 75 4.52 -7.49 -3.50
C PHE A 75 5.78 -7.68 -2.65
N SER A 76 5.68 -8.48 -1.60
CA SER A 76 6.78 -8.95 -0.79
C SER A 76 6.41 -10.28 -0.14
N THR A 77 7.39 -11.11 0.17
CA THR A 77 7.19 -12.44 0.75
C THR A 77 7.57 -12.52 2.21
N ASP A 78 8.41 -11.59 2.66
CA ASP A 78 9.07 -11.65 3.98
C ASP A 78 9.96 -12.90 4.18
N TYR A 79 10.27 -13.64 3.10
CA TYR A 79 11.20 -14.77 3.16
C TYR A 79 12.64 -14.30 3.44
N PRO A 80 13.40 -14.94 4.32
CA PRO A 80 13.15 -16.18 5.07
C PRO A 80 12.70 -15.96 6.52
N HIS A 81 11.90 -14.95 6.80
CA HIS A 81 11.41 -14.66 8.14
C HIS A 81 10.53 -15.78 8.68
N TRP A 82 10.46 -15.94 10.02
CA TRP A 82 9.68 -16.99 10.66
C TRP A 82 8.15 -16.86 10.45
N GLN A 83 7.68 -15.66 10.07
CA GLN A 83 6.29 -15.39 9.72
C GLN A 83 5.99 -15.56 8.22
N PHE A 84 6.91 -16.16 7.46
CA PHE A 84 6.68 -16.40 6.04
C PHE A 84 5.52 -17.37 5.79
N ASP A 85 4.50 -16.90 5.09
CA ASP A 85 3.24 -17.63 4.86
C ASP A 85 3.31 -18.69 3.74
N GLY A 86 4.50 -18.98 3.23
CA GLY A 86 4.67 -19.99 2.18
C GLY A 86 3.90 -19.63 0.90
N ASP A 87 3.06 -20.55 0.45
CA ASP A 87 2.24 -20.37 -0.75
C ASP A 87 1.06 -19.42 -0.53
N GLU A 88 0.73 -19.06 0.72
CA GLU A 88 -0.36 -18.14 1.08
C GLU A 88 0.09 -16.70 1.25
N VAL A 89 1.28 -16.36 0.74
CA VAL A 89 1.86 -15.01 0.80
C VAL A 89 0.97 -13.91 0.20
N LEU A 90 0.08 -14.26 -0.71
CA LEU A 90 -0.99 -13.40 -1.19
C LEU A 90 -2.29 -13.70 -0.44
N PRO A 91 -2.91 -12.71 0.19
CA PRO A 91 -4.18 -12.90 0.87
C PRO A 91 -5.26 -13.41 -0.08
N GLN A 92 -6.12 -14.28 0.41
CA GLN A 92 -7.23 -14.80 -0.36
C GLN A 92 -8.28 -13.72 -0.68
N GLY A 93 -8.96 -13.87 -1.82
CA GLY A 93 -10.09 -13.01 -2.19
C GLY A 93 -9.71 -11.71 -2.89
N LEU A 94 -8.42 -11.45 -3.16
CA LEU A 94 -8.03 -10.35 -4.02
C LEU A 94 -8.45 -10.61 -5.47
N SER A 95 -8.92 -9.57 -6.16
CA SER A 95 -9.24 -9.68 -7.59
C SER A 95 -7.97 -9.95 -8.42
N PRO A 96 -8.07 -10.67 -9.55
CA PRO A 96 -6.92 -10.90 -10.44
C PRO A 96 -6.23 -9.60 -10.88
N ASP A 97 -6.99 -8.54 -11.10
CA ASP A 97 -6.45 -7.23 -11.48
C ASP A 97 -5.64 -6.61 -10.34
N LEU A 98 -6.13 -6.69 -9.11
CA LEU A 98 -5.40 -6.19 -7.93
C LEU A 98 -4.13 -7.00 -7.68
N VAL A 99 -4.19 -8.32 -7.82
CA VAL A 99 -3.01 -9.20 -7.73
C VAL A 99 -1.97 -8.80 -8.76
N ARG A 100 -2.37 -8.61 -10.03
CA ARG A 100 -1.47 -8.15 -11.09
C ARG A 100 -0.84 -6.80 -10.75
N LYS A 101 -1.62 -5.84 -10.27
CA LYS A 101 -1.10 -4.53 -9.85
C LYS A 101 -0.05 -4.68 -8.75
N ILE A 102 -0.34 -5.40 -7.69
CA ILE A 102 0.57 -5.61 -6.56
C ILE A 102 1.87 -6.30 -7.00
N MET A 103 1.77 -7.33 -7.84
CA MET A 103 2.92 -8.14 -8.23
C MET A 103 3.74 -7.53 -9.37
N VAL A 104 3.14 -6.77 -10.26
CA VAL A 104 3.79 -6.35 -11.51
C VAL A 104 3.71 -4.84 -11.73
N ASP A 105 2.50 -4.28 -11.86
CA ASP A 105 2.34 -2.93 -12.37
C ASP A 105 2.89 -1.88 -11.38
N ASN A 106 2.59 -2.03 -10.09
CA ASN A 106 3.07 -1.11 -9.06
C ASN A 106 4.59 -1.18 -8.85
N PRO A 107 5.23 -2.39 -8.76
CA PRO A 107 6.68 -2.49 -8.74
C PRO A 107 7.36 -1.86 -9.97
N MET A 108 6.82 -2.11 -11.17
CA MET A 108 7.35 -1.55 -12.40
C MET A 108 7.24 -0.02 -12.44
N ALA A 109 6.14 0.54 -11.93
CA ALA A 109 5.96 1.98 -11.83
C ALA A 109 6.84 2.62 -10.75
N THR A 110 7.11 1.89 -9.65
CA THR A 110 7.90 2.38 -8.52
C THR A 110 9.40 2.33 -8.80
N TYR A 111 9.88 1.27 -9.43
CA TYR A 111 11.28 1.04 -9.73
C TYR A 111 11.58 1.24 -11.22
N SER A 112 11.83 2.47 -11.61
CA SER A 112 12.03 2.86 -13.02
C SER A 112 13.11 2.05 -13.78
N ARG A 113 14.10 1.50 -13.06
CA ARG A 113 15.14 0.64 -13.66
C ARG A 113 14.58 -0.70 -14.15
N LEU A 114 13.54 -1.24 -13.51
CA LEU A 114 12.89 -2.48 -13.95
C LEU A 114 12.23 -2.29 -15.32
N SER A 115 11.57 -1.14 -15.52
CA SER A 115 10.88 -0.85 -16.78
C SER A 115 11.84 -0.64 -17.97
N GLN A 116 13.10 -0.29 -17.71
CA GLN A 116 14.14 -0.17 -18.74
C GLN A 116 14.70 -1.51 -19.16
N SER A 117 14.86 -2.47 -18.24
CA SER A 117 15.41 -3.80 -18.53
C SER A 117 14.49 -4.70 -19.35
N VAL A 118 13.17 -4.46 -19.34
CA VAL A 118 12.18 -5.22 -20.14
C VAL A 118 12.13 -4.75 -21.59
N ARG A 119 12.69 -3.55 -21.90
CA ARG A 119 12.73 -2.99 -23.27
C ARG A 119 14.04 -3.26 -24.01
N ALA A 120 15.00 -3.89 -23.37
CA ALA A 120 16.29 -4.30 -23.95
C ALA A 120 16.27 -5.78 -24.33
#